data_ee0b1d6729fc93e7f4d81272ff17bae9
#
_entry.id   ee0b1d6729fc93e7f4d81272ff17bae9
#
_cell.length_a   1.000
_cell.length_b   1.000
_cell.length_c   1.000
_cell.angle_alpha   90.00
_cell.angle_beta   90.00
_cell.angle_gamma   90.00
#
_symmetry.space_group_name_H-M   'P 1'
#
loop_
_entity.id
_entity.type
_entity.pdbx_description
1 polymer ?
#
loop_
_entity_poly.entity_id
_entity_poly.type
_entity_poly.pdbx_seq_one_letter_code
_entity_poly.pdbx_strand_id
1 'polypeptide(L)'
;SSIAQAPGDLAGRVVALEQGKSFASAFSSLAESLEGLKTSIEGEIKNTVSTLNTEMHGLADIQAKLISAGGSGNAANSLLDQRDKSIAAISEFVGLSADYKLRGDATLTLGSTGNGPFLVQSKSAGVISVAFEEGKATVYAGTGASITATKQATSGVLAGLISAYDIINQTG
;
A
#
# COMPACT_ATOMS: atom_id res chain seq x y z
N SER A 1 -15.38 -57.28 -26.49
CA SER A 1 -16.31 -57.25 -25.40
C SER A 1 -15.79 -56.38 -24.26
N SER A 2 -16.67 -55.90 -23.43
CA SER A 2 -16.30 -55.05 -22.31
C SER A 2 -15.40 -55.75 -21.28
N ILE A 3 -15.50 -57.07 -21.14
CA ILE A 3 -14.68 -57.85 -20.20
C ILE A 3 -13.23 -57.91 -20.66
N ALA A 4 -12.98 -58.11 -21.98
CA ALA A 4 -11.65 -58.10 -22.51
C ALA A 4 -10.93 -56.75 -22.42
N GLN A 5 -11.70 -55.68 -22.39
CA GLN A 5 -11.17 -54.33 -22.24
C GLN A 5 -10.92 -53.96 -20.78
N ALA A 6 -11.56 -54.60 -19.83
CA ALA A 6 -11.51 -54.23 -18.41
C ALA A 6 -10.10 -54.12 -17.82
N PRO A 7 -9.12 -55.04 -18.12
CA PRO A 7 -7.77 -54.87 -17.61
C PRO A 7 -7.04 -53.61 -18.15
N GLY A 8 -7.20 -53.32 -19.43
CA GLY A 8 -6.63 -52.14 -20.06
C GLY A 8 -7.32 -50.87 -19.55
N ASP A 9 -8.64 -50.87 -19.43
CA ASP A 9 -9.44 -49.78 -18.86
C ASP A 9 -9.07 -49.52 -17.40
N LEU A 10 -8.87 -50.59 -16.62
CA LEU A 10 -8.48 -50.48 -15.22
C LEU A 10 -7.09 -49.82 -15.07
N ALA A 11 -6.13 -50.27 -15.86
CA ALA A 11 -4.79 -49.69 -15.87
C ALA A 11 -4.82 -48.20 -16.29
N GLY A 12 -5.60 -47.88 -17.33
CA GLY A 12 -5.81 -46.47 -17.75
C GLY A 12 -6.51 -45.64 -16.72
N ARG A 13 -7.49 -46.19 -16.00
CA ARG A 13 -8.16 -45.51 -14.89
C ARG A 13 -7.25 -45.25 -13.71
N VAL A 14 -6.38 -46.20 -13.37
CA VAL A 14 -5.38 -46.04 -12.30
C VAL A 14 -4.40 -44.92 -12.66
N VAL A 15 -3.88 -44.89 -13.88
CA VAL A 15 -2.98 -43.84 -14.37
C VAL A 15 -3.68 -42.46 -14.34
N ALA A 16 -4.93 -42.40 -14.83
CA ALA A 16 -5.72 -41.17 -14.81
C ALA A 16 -5.99 -40.68 -13.38
N LEU A 17 -6.25 -41.59 -12.44
CA LEU A 17 -6.45 -41.28 -11.03
C LEU A 17 -5.16 -40.74 -10.41
N GLU A 18 -4.01 -41.36 -10.67
CA GLU A 18 -2.71 -40.90 -10.20
C GLU A 18 -2.37 -39.52 -10.75
N GLN A 19 -2.63 -39.27 -12.03
CA GLN A 19 -2.45 -37.96 -12.65
C GLN A 19 -3.39 -36.91 -12.04
N GLY A 20 -4.65 -37.31 -11.78
CA GLY A 20 -5.64 -36.45 -11.11
C GLY A 20 -5.22 -36.07 -9.69
N LYS A 21 -4.66 -37.02 -8.92
CA LYS A 21 -4.11 -36.76 -7.59
C LYS A 21 -2.91 -35.82 -7.64
N SER A 22 -2.00 -36.03 -8.59
CA SER A 22 -0.84 -35.17 -8.79
C SER A 22 -1.26 -33.74 -9.15
N PHE A 23 -2.25 -33.60 -10.02
CA PHE A 23 -2.82 -32.31 -10.39
C PHE A 23 -3.48 -31.63 -9.19
N ALA A 24 -4.31 -32.36 -8.42
CA ALA A 24 -4.97 -31.82 -7.23
C ALA A 24 -3.95 -31.39 -6.17
N SER A 25 -2.88 -32.17 -5.98
CA SER A 25 -1.80 -31.81 -5.06
C SER A 25 -1.06 -30.55 -5.52
N ALA A 26 -0.73 -30.45 -6.81
CA ALA A 26 -0.10 -29.26 -7.38
C ALA A 26 -1.00 -28.04 -7.26
N PHE A 27 -2.30 -28.20 -7.48
CA PHE A 27 -3.28 -27.13 -7.34
C PHE A 27 -3.40 -26.65 -5.89
N SER A 28 -3.44 -27.57 -4.92
CA SER A 28 -3.43 -27.23 -3.48
C SER A 28 -2.17 -26.48 -3.08
N SER A 29 -0.99 -26.90 -3.57
CA SER A 29 0.27 -26.22 -3.30
C SER A 29 0.28 -24.80 -3.88
N LEU A 30 -0.29 -24.63 -5.07
CA LEU A 30 -0.44 -23.31 -5.68
C LEU A 30 -1.37 -22.41 -4.85
N ALA A 31 -2.50 -22.95 -4.42
CA ALA A 31 -3.46 -22.22 -3.58
C ALA A 31 -2.83 -21.77 -2.25
N GLU A 32 -2.06 -22.65 -1.61
CA GLU A 32 -1.30 -22.30 -0.38
C GLU A 32 -0.26 -21.22 -0.65
N SER A 33 0.45 -21.29 -1.80
CA SER A 33 1.43 -20.28 -2.19
C SER A 33 0.78 -18.91 -2.44
N LEU A 34 -0.40 -18.88 -3.08
CA LEU A 34 -1.14 -17.65 -3.30
C LEU A 34 -1.64 -17.04 -1.98
N GLU A 35 -2.12 -17.86 -1.05
CA GLU A 35 -2.54 -17.40 0.27
C GLU A 35 -1.35 -16.85 1.07
N GLY A 36 -0.20 -17.52 1.01
CA GLY A 36 1.04 -17.04 1.62
C GLY A 36 1.50 -15.72 1.02
N LEU A 37 1.41 -15.56 -0.30
CA LEU A 37 1.75 -14.31 -0.99
C LEU A 37 0.79 -13.18 -0.61
N LYS A 38 -0.50 -13.46 -0.53
CA LYS A 38 -1.52 -12.51 -0.05
C LYS A 38 -1.19 -12.00 1.35
N THR A 39 -0.89 -12.90 2.28
CA THR A 39 -0.51 -12.55 3.65
C THR A 39 0.76 -11.70 3.69
N SER A 40 1.76 -12.02 2.85
CA SER A 40 2.98 -11.24 2.73
C SER A 40 2.70 -9.82 2.22
N ILE A 41 1.86 -9.67 1.21
CA ILE A 41 1.49 -8.36 0.66
C ILE A 41 0.69 -7.53 1.68
N GLU A 42 -0.23 -8.14 2.42
CA GLU A 42 -0.92 -7.47 3.52
C GLU A 42 0.08 -6.94 4.56
N GLY A 43 1.06 -7.74 4.92
CA GLY A 43 2.14 -7.36 5.84
C GLY A 43 2.95 -6.17 5.31
N GLU A 44 3.33 -6.20 4.04
CA GLU A 44 4.05 -5.10 3.39
C GLU A 44 3.21 -3.81 3.32
N ILE A 45 1.93 -3.92 3.03
CA ILE A 45 1.01 -2.77 3.04
C ILE A 45 0.95 -2.16 4.44
N LYS A 46 0.79 -2.97 5.48
CA LYS A 46 0.74 -2.51 6.88
C LYS A 46 2.05 -1.83 7.29
N ASN A 47 3.19 -2.40 6.91
CA ASN A 47 4.51 -1.83 7.19
C ASN A 47 4.70 -0.49 6.45
N THR A 48 4.32 -0.44 5.19
CA THR A 48 4.39 0.77 4.36
C THR A 48 3.53 1.89 4.96
N VAL A 49 2.31 1.57 5.36
CA VAL A 49 1.39 2.52 6.01
C VAL A 49 1.97 3.03 7.33
N SER A 50 2.54 2.15 8.14
CA SER A 50 3.17 2.54 9.41
C SER A 50 4.37 3.48 9.18
N THR A 51 5.24 3.15 8.23
CA THR A 51 6.37 3.99 7.86
C THR A 51 5.91 5.35 7.34
N LEU A 52 4.92 5.35 6.48
CA LEU A 52 4.35 6.56 5.89
C LEU A 52 3.76 7.49 6.97
N ASN A 53 3.00 6.94 7.91
CA ASN A 53 2.47 7.74 9.03
C ASN A 53 3.60 8.32 9.90
N THR A 54 4.66 7.56 10.15
CA THR A 54 5.83 8.03 10.88
C THR A 54 6.52 9.19 10.15
N GLU A 55 6.70 9.08 8.84
CA GLU A 55 7.28 10.15 8.01
C GLU A 55 6.40 11.41 8.00
N MET A 56 5.09 11.24 7.93
CA MET A 56 4.15 12.36 7.98
C MET A 56 4.20 13.10 9.32
N HIS A 57 4.28 12.38 10.43
CA HIS A 57 4.47 12.97 11.76
C HIS A 57 5.83 13.68 11.87
N GLY A 58 6.89 13.06 11.36
CA GLY A 58 8.22 13.65 11.32
C GLY A 58 8.24 14.97 10.54
N LEU A 59 7.57 15.02 9.39
CA LEU A 59 7.43 16.25 8.61
C LEU A 59 6.66 17.34 9.39
N ALA A 60 5.58 16.97 10.02
CA ALA A 60 4.79 17.91 10.84
C ALA A 60 5.65 18.52 11.96
N ASP A 61 6.50 17.73 12.62
CA ASP A 61 7.42 18.19 13.66
C ASP A 61 8.49 19.14 13.09
N ILE A 62 9.07 18.81 11.94
CA ILE A 62 10.01 19.67 11.23
C ILE A 62 9.37 21.02 10.91
N GLN A 63 8.15 21.00 10.41
CA GLN A 63 7.41 22.22 10.05
C GLN A 63 7.03 23.04 11.28
N ALA A 64 6.72 22.41 12.41
CA ALA A 64 6.50 23.12 13.66
C ALA A 64 7.73 23.89 14.10
N LYS A 65 8.91 23.28 14.01
CA LYS A 65 10.19 23.92 14.31
C LYS A 65 10.50 25.05 13.33
N LEU A 66 10.22 24.83 12.05
CA LEU A 66 10.44 25.83 10.99
C LEU A 66 9.57 27.06 11.19
N ILE A 67 8.31 26.90 11.53
CA ILE A 67 7.40 27.99 11.85
C ILE A 67 7.88 28.74 13.10
N SER A 68 8.32 28.02 14.14
CA SER A 68 8.87 28.62 15.37
C SER A 68 10.16 29.41 15.12
N ALA A 69 10.97 28.99 14.15
CA ALA A 69 12.20 29.67 13.75
C ALA A 69 11.92 30.92 12.85
N GLY A 70 10.68 31.21 12.54
CA GLY A 70 10.29 32.34 11.69
C GLY A 70 10.57 32.16 10.19
N GLY A 71 10.89 30.94 9.76
CA GLY A 71 11.09 30.61 8.35
C GLY A 71 12.37 31.18 7.71
N SER A 72 13.28 31.75 8.46
CA SER A 72 14.50 32.37 7.94
C SER A 72 15.72 32.18 8.86
N GLY A 73 16.90 32.32 8.28
CA GLY A 73 18.18 32.14 8.98
C GLY A 73 18.78 30.74 8.80
N ASN A 74 19.98 30.52 9.37
CA ASN A 74 20.73 29.28 9.20
C ASN A 74 19.98 28.04 9.76
N ALA A 75 19.32 28.21 10.91
CA ALA A 75 18.53 27.15 11.50
C ALA A 75 17.33 26.78 10.59
N ALA A 76 16.67 27.77 10.00
CA ALA A 76 15.59 27.56 9.05
C ALA A 76 16.07 26.85 7.78
N ASN A 77 17.26 27.18 7.26
CA ASN A 77 17.80 26.51 6.06
C ASN A 77 18.00 25.01 6.28
N SER A 78 18.53 24.61 7.44
CA SER A 78 18.68 23.19 7.79
C SER A 78 17.31 22.49 7.88
N LEU A 79 16.32 23.15 8.46
CA LEU A 79 14.95 22.62 8.58
C LEU A 79 14.26 22.52 7.21
N LEU A 80 14.51 23.49 6.30
CA LEU A 80 14.02 23.42 4.93
C LEU A 80 14.58 22.21 4.18
N ASP A 81 15.87 21.92 4.35
CA ASP A 81 16.50 20.73 3.78
C ASP A 81 15.88 19.44 4.34
N GLN A 82 15.65 19.38 5.64
CA GLN A 82 15.00 18.25 6.30
C GLN A 82 13.56 18.09 5.81
N ARG A 83 12.82 19.19 5.65
CA ARG A 83 11.49 19.19 5.07
C ARG A 83 11.49 18.56 3.68
N ASP A 84 12.38 19.00 2.81
CA ASP A 84 12.47 18.52 1.42
C ASP A 84 12.80 17.02 1.37
N LYS A 85 13.73 16.57 2.22
CA LYS A 85 14.05 15.13 2.33
C LYS A 85 12.86 14.32 2.81
N SER A 86 12.11 14.83 3.78
CA SER A 86 10.91 14.14 4.29
C SER A 86 9.81 14.07 3.24
N ILE A 87 9.57 15.15 2.51
CA ILE A 87 8.59 15.16 1.40
C ILE A 87 9.00 14.17 0.30
N ALA A 88 10.28 14.11 -0.06
CA ALA A 88 10.81 13.17 -1.03
C ALA A 88 10.59 11.71 -0.56
N ALA A 89 10.85 11.42 0.71
CA ALA A 89 10.61 10.09 1.28
C ALA A 89 9.12 9.70 1.24
N ILE A 90 8.22 10.60 1.61
CA ILE A 90 6.77 10.38 1.54
C ILE A 90 6.34 10.12 0.08
N SER A 91 6.88 10.87 -0.87
CA SER A 91 6.54 10.77 -2.29
C SER A 91 6.93 9.43 -2.94
N GLU A 92 7.87 8.69 -2.35
CA GLU A 92 8.19 7.33 -2.78
C GLU A 92 7.06 6.34 -2.47
N PHE A 93 6.37 6.55 -1.37
CA PHE A 93 5.29 5.65 -0.92
C PHE A 93 3.94 5.97 -1.57
N VAL A 94 3.63 7.25 -1.75
CA VAL A 94 2.36 7.70 -2.34
C VAL A 94 2.58 8.90 -3.25
N GLY A 95 1.82 8.96 -4.33
CA GLY A 95 1.72 10.18 -5.12
C GLY A 95 1.06 11.29 -4.30
N LEU A 96 1.65 12.46 -4.32
CA LEU A 96 1.18 13.60 -3.53
C LEU A 96 1.29 14.91 -4.31
N SER A 97 0.56 15.90 -3.82
CA SER A 97 0.66 17.29 -4.24
C SER A 97 1.17 18.10 -3.05
N ALA A 98 2.12 19.00 -3.27
CA ALA A 98 2.70 19.84 -2.24
C ALA A 98 2.43 21.31 -2.54
N ASP A 99 1.86 22.01 -1.58
CA ASP A 99 1.62 23.45 -1.63
C ASP A 99 2.47 24.15 -0.56
N TYR A 100 3.51 24.86 -1.01
CA TYR A 100 4.47 25.51 -0.15
C TYR A 100 3.99 26.90 0.27
N LYS A 101 4.09 27.19 1.56
CA LYS A 101 3.66 28.46 2.16
C LYS A 101 4.84 29.40 2.41
N LEU A 102 4.54 30.67 2.60
CA LEU A 102 5.54 31.73 2.80
C LEU A 102 6.47 31.49 4.01
N ARG A 103 5.97 30.82 5.04
CA ARG A 103 6.76 30.48 6.23
C ARG A 103 7.60 29.23 6.07
N GLY A 104 7.58 28.62 4.89
CA GLY A 104 8.35 27.43 4.59
C GLY A 104 7.64 26.11 4.89
N ASP A 105 6.49 26.14 5.57
CA ASP A 105 5.68 24.95 5.76
C ASP A 105 5.01 24.55 4.42
N ALA A 106 4.68 23.28 4.30
CA ALA A 106 4.01 22.72 3.13
C ALA A 106 2.71 22.03 3.55
N THR A 107 1.72 22.11 2.70
CA THR A 107 0.51 21.29 2.78
C THR A 107 0.64 20.17 1.76
N LEU A 108 0.58 18.91 2.22
CA LEU A 108 0.60 17.74 1.38
C LEU A 108 -0.78 17.14 1.28
N THR A 109 -1.22 16.88 0.06
CA THR A 109 -2.47 16.16 -0.23
C THR A 109 -2.16 14.90 -1.02
N LEU A 110 -2.96 13.87 -0.80
CA LEU A 110 -2.83 12.61 -1.53
C LEU A 110 -3.27 12.79 -2.98
N GLY A 111 -2.50 12.22 -3.92
CA GLY A 111 -2.77 12.34 -5.36
C GLY A 111 -2.17 13.59 -5.98
N SER A 112 -2.30 13.70 -7.29
CA SER A 112 -1.63 14.73 -8.09
C SER A 112 -2.45 16.00 -8.31
N THR A 113 -3.71 16.02 -7.89
CA THR A 113 -4.65 17.12 -8.21
C THR A 113 -4.64 18.27 -7.20
N GLY A 114 -4.06 18.06 -6.01
CA GLY A 114 -4.12 19.02 -4.92
C GLY A 114 -5.46 19.05 -4.16
N ASN A 115 -6.44 18.27 -4.60
CA ASN A 115 -7.77 18.20 -4.00
C ASN A 115 -8.01 16.92 -3.20
N GLY A 116 -6.98 16.09 -3.02
CA GLY A 116 -7.07 14.86 -2.25
C GLY A 116 -7.10 15.11 -0.74
N PRO A 117 -7.24 14.04 0.04
CA PRO A 117 -7.18 14.13 1.49
C PRO A 117 -5.85 14.70 1.97
N PHE A 118 -5.87 15.45 3.06
CA PHE A 118 -4.65 15.98 3.65
C PHE A 118 -3.79 14.86 4.25
N LEU A 119 -2.52 14.85 3.87
CA LEU A 119 -1.49 14.01 4.49
C LEU A 119 -0.77 14.76 5.60
N VAL A 120 -0.37 15.99 5.33
CA VAL A 120 0.22 16.91 6.31
C VAL A 120 -0.29 18.32 6.01
N GLN A 121 -0.74 19.02 7.04
CA GLN A 121 -1.20 20.38 6.92
C GLN A 121 -0.51 21.23 7.99
N SER A 122 0.41 22.10 7.58
CA SER A 122 1.23 22.91 8.49
C SER A 122 1.96 22.00 9.50
N LYS A 123 1.67 22.12 10.78
CA LYS A 123 2.25 21.34 11.87
C LYS A 123 1.40 20.14 12.31
N SER A 124 0.43 19.77 11.53
CA SER A 124 -0.48 18.66 11.83
C SER A 124 -0.33 17.55 10.78
N ALA A 125 -0.06 16.33 11.26
CA ALA A 125 -0.06 15.16 10.41
C ALA A 125 -1.47 14.57 10.31
N GLY A 126 -1.85 14.16 9.11
CA GLY A 126 -3.00 13.30 8.90
C GLY A 126 -2.70 11.84 9.23
N VAL A 127 -3.63 10.98 8.92
CA VAL A 127 -3.50 9.53 9.04
C VAL A 127 -3.82 8.89 7.71
N ILE A 128 -3.02 7.88 7.32
CA ILE A 128 -3.34 6.98 6.23
C ILE A 128 -3.47 5.58 6.80
N SER A 129 -4.46 4.84 6.33
CA SER A 129 -4.70 3.46 6.73
C SER A 129 -5.26 2.66 5.57
N VAL A 130 -5.18 1.34 5.65
CA VAL A 130 -5.75 0.44 4.67
C VAL A 130 -6.60 -0.59 5.38
N ALA A 131 -7.84 -0.75 4.94
CA ALA A 131 -8.74 -1.80 5.38
C ALA A 131 -8.81 -2.89 4.31
N PHE A 132 -8.83 -4.15 4.76
CA PHE A 132 -8.93 -5.33 3.90
C PHE A 132 -10.30 -5.96 4.12
N GLU A 133 -11.19 -5.79 3.14
CA GLU A 133 -12.55 -6.29 3.21
C GLU A 133 -12.93 -6.94 1.88
N GLU A 134 -13.51 -8.13 1.95
CA GLU A 134 -13.99 -8.88 0.78
C GLU A 134 -12.95 -9.03 -0.34
N GLY A 135 -11.68 -9.22 0.02
CA GLY A 135 -10.59 -9.38 -0.95
C GLY A 135 -10.14 -8.08 -1.62
N LYS A 136 -10.54 -6.93 -1.08
CA LYS A 136 -10.11 -5.62 -1.54
C LYS A 136 -9.39 -4.86 -0.46
N ALA A 137 -8.39 -4.10 -0.86
CA ALA A 137 -7.69 -3.16 -0.01
C ALA A 137 -8.22 -1.74 -0.28
N THR A 138 -8.77 -1.10 0.73
CA THR A 138 -9.31 0.26 0.64
C THR A 138 -8.46 1.21 1.46
N VAL A 139 -8.01 2.29 0.84
CA VAL A 139 -7.21 3.34 1.49
C VAL A 139 -8.13 4.36 2.14
N TYR A 140 -7.84 4.68 3.37
CA TYR A 140 -8.46 5.78 4.11
C TYR A 140 -7.39 6.81 4.44
N ALA A 141 -7.68 8.07 4.20
CA ALA A 141 -6.74 9.15 4.48
C ALA A 141 -7.48 10.43 4.90
N GLY A 142 -6.80 11.27 5.66
CA GLY A 142 -7.33 12.56 6.09
C GLY A 142 -6.87 12.96 7.47
N THR A 143 -7.50 13.96 8.04
CA THR A 143 -7.23 14.50 9.37
C THR A 143 -8.47 14.45 10.25
N GLY A 144 -8.33 14.00 11.49
CA GLY A 144 -9.43 13.99 12.47
C GLY A 144 -10.70 13.32 11.94
N ALA A 145 -11.82 14.04 11.97
CA ALA A 145 -13.11 13.55 11.50
C ALA A 145 -13.24 13.48 9.96
N SER A 146 -12.27 14.00 9.23
CA SER A 146 -12.24 14.01 7.77
C SER A 146 -11.48 12.82 7.18
N ILE A 147 -11.24 11.77 7.96
CA ILE A 147 -10.64 10.53 7.44
C ILE A 147 -11.71 9.78 6.66
N THR A 148 -11.50 9.64 5.36
CA THR A 148 -12.46 9.02 4.44
C THR A 148 -11.77 8.06 3.49
N ALA A 149 -12.55 7.11 2.97
CA ALA A 149 -12.08 6.22 1.91
C ALA A 149 -11.72 7.04 0.66
N THR A 150 -10.61 6.72 0.04
CA THR A 150 -10.09 7.48 -1.10
C THR A 150 -9.59 6.57 -2.22
N LYS A 151 -9.76 7.02 -3.44
CA LYS A 151 -9.16 6.42 -4.65
C LYS A 151 -7.95 7.22 -5.17
N GLN A 152 -7.49 8.21 -4.40
CA GLN A 152 -6.39 9.09 -4.82
C GLN A 152 -5.00 8.45 -4.67
N ALA A 153 -4.87 7.31 -4.00
CA ALA A 153 -3.62 6.55 -3.91
C ALA A 153 -3.39 5.78 -5.23
N THR A 154 -3.03 6.48 -6.28
CA THR A 154 -2.92 5.95 -7.65
C THR A 154 -1.48 5.71 -8.10
N SER A 155 -0.50 6.10 -7.30
CA SER A 155 0.92 5.93 -7.63
C SER A 155 1.76 5.71 -6.36
N GLY A 156 3.02 5.33 -6.55
CA GLY A 156 3.95 5.01 -5.47
C GLY A 156 3.88 3.56 -5.01
N VAL A 157 4.69 3.22 -4.03
CA VAL A 157 4.82 1.85 -3.51
C VAL A 157 3.49 1.32 -2.98
N LEU A 158 2.74 2.14 -2.26
CA LEU A 158 1.45 1.73 -1.68
C LEU A 158 0.45 1.35 -2.78
N ALA A 159 0.33 2.13 -3.84
CA ALA A 159 -0.56 1.83 -4.96
C ALA A 159 -0.17 0.51 -5.65
N GLY A 160 1.12 0.27 -5.84
CA GLY A 160 1.63 -0.98 -6.41
C GLY A 160 1.29 -2.20 -5.56
N LEU A 161 1.46 -2.10 -4.25
CA LEU A 161 1.13 -3.18 -3.31
C LEU A 161 -0.37 -3.47 -3.28
N ILE A 162 -1.20 -2.43 -3.28
CA ILE A 162 -2.67 -2.57 -3.32
C ILE A 162 -3.12 -3.23 -4.61
N SER A 163 -2.56 -2.83 -5.75
CA SER A 163 -2.85 -3.45 -7.04
C SER A 163 -2.47 -4.93 -7.05
N ALA A 164 -1.31 -5.29 -6.50
CA ALA A 164 -0.89 -6.69 -6.39
C ALA A 164 -1.83 -7.51 -5.49
N TYR A 165 -2.25 -6.94 -4.38
CA TYR A 165 -3.22 -7.56 -3.47
C TYR A 165 -4.56 -7.84 -4.18
N ASP A 166 -5.10 -6.84 -4.85
CA ASP A 166 -6.38 -6.94 -5.56
C ASP A 166 -6.31 -7.99 -6.69
N ILE A 167 -5.21 -8.03 -7.44
CA ILE A 167 -5.00 -9.02 -8.51
C ILE A 167 -5.00 -10.45 -7.94
N ILE A 168 -4.27 -10.69 -6.87
CA ILE A 168 -4.19 -12.02 -6.23
C ILE A 168 -5.56 -12.48 -5.75
N ASN A 169 -6.35 -11.58 -5.20
CA ASN A 169 -7.70 -11.91 -4.72
C ASN A 169 -8.71 -12.13 -5.86
N GLN A 170 -8.48 -11.57 -7.03
CA GLN A 170 -9.30 -11.82 -8.22
C GLN A 170 -9.01 -13.18 -8.87
N THR A 171 -7.79 -13.69 -8.72
CA THR A 171 -7.36 -14.96 -9.31
C THR A 171 -7.56 -16.16 -8.40
N GLY A 172 -7.83 -15.93 -7.16
CA GLY A 172 -8.19 -16.94 -6.16
C GLY A 172 -9.69 -16.99 -5.95
#